data_38bc5236cb9dcdb2535adb669effb9ac
#
_entry.id   38bc5236cb9dcdb2535adb669effb9ac
#
_cell.length_a   1.000
_cell.length_b   1.000
_cell.length_c   1.000
_cell.angle_alpha   90.00
_cell.angle_beta   90.00
_cell.angle_gamma   90.00
#
_symmetry.space_group_name_H-M   'P 1'
#
loop_
_entity.id
_entity.type
_entity.pdbx_description
1 polymer ?
#
loop_
_entity_poly.entity_id
_entity_poly.type
_entity_poly.pdbx_seq_one_letter_code
_entity_poly.pdbx_strand_id
1 'polypeptide(L)'
;MKKYNIQNYVRYKEDVKRSMPEGKFWDEYTRDELIIKFMPLVENLARKFSTSDQASGVLSINDLIQEGNSGLTIAVDKLDWNQLDNSDDIEKTLKSFLSKRIKGAIRRAIDINRGDIKIPENKLIQIRKNPNDDKLVALFFNSVFTSYDNVYEGEDDDNQSWAMQIADESEPYNINLMNVYLLGLMKEHLTPKQYHVLRMSYGLDCDKASARDIAKYVNITVSTAVVIVSQIKKEAIDCLIANVDATQVIDYL
;
A
#
# COMPACT_ATOMS: atom_id res chain seq x y z
N MET A 1 14.15 12.33 -12.78
CA MET A 1 14.51 13.50 -11.96
C MET A 1 13.40 13.74 -10.94
N LYS A 2 13.64 13.44 -9.64
CA LYS A 2 12.64 13.66 -8.59
C LYS A 2 12.31 15.14 -8.52
N LYS A 3 11.04 15.50 -8.72
CA LYS A 3 10.58 16.86 -8.52
C LYS A 3 10.59 17.16 -7.02
N TYR A 4 11.58 17.91 -6.55
CA TYR A 4 11.52 18.50 -5.22
C TYR A 4 10.29 19.39 -5.13
N ASN A 5 9.52 19.24 -4.09
CA ASN A 5 8.57 20.27 -3.74
C ASN A 5 9.34 21.42 -3.07
N ILE A 6 9.94 22.26 -3.91
CA ILE A 6 10.80 23.39 -3.50
C ILE A 6 10.04 24.30 -2.54
N GLN A 7 8.76 24.53 -2.79
CA GLN A 7 7.92 25.39 -1.95
C GLN A 7 7.78 24.86 -0.52
N ASN A 8 7.54 23.56 -0.36
CA ASN A 8 7.45 22.96 0.98
C ASN A 8 8.79 23.01 1.71
N TYR A 9 9.87 22.83 0.98
CA TYR A 9 11.21 22.90 1.56
C TYR A 9 11.58 24.33 1.99
N VAL A 10 11.24 25.35 1.19
CA VAL A 10 11.45 26.77 1.55
C VAL A 10 10.63 27.13 2.78
N ARG A 11 9.33 26.74 2.81
CA ARG A 11 8.45 26.96 3.97
C ARG A 11 9.01 26.31 5.24
N TYR A 12 9.43 25.06 5.16
CA TYR A 12 10.08 24.37 6.29
C TYR A 12 11.26 25.17 6.86
N LYS A 13 12.15 25.67 5.98
CA LYS A 13 13.31 26.47 6.42
C LYS A 13 12.91 27.79 7.11
N GLU A 14 11.89 28.46 6.58
CA GLU A 14 11.38 29.70 7.16
C GLU A 14 10.76 29.44 8.53
N ASP A 15 9.97 28.38 8.68
CA ASP A 15 9.32 27.99 9.93
C ASP A 15 10.37 27.63 11.00
N VAL A 16 11.37 26.82 10.65
CA VAL A 16 12.50 26.51 11.55
C VAL A 16 13.23 27.78 11.97
N LYS A 17 13.51 28.69 11.02
CA LYS A 17 14.21 29.95 11.31
C LYS A 17 13.40 30.85 12.25
N ARG A 18 12.06 30.92 12.10
CA ARG A 18 11.17 31.71 12.98
C ARG A 18 11.08 31.12 14.39
N SER A 19 11.15 29.80 14.49
CA SER A 19 11.00 29.07 15.76
C SER A 19 12.34 28.86 16.48
N MET A 20 13.44 29.43 15.94
CA MET A 20 14.78 29.25 16.52
C MET A 20 14.83 29.88 17.90
N PRO A 21 15.18 29.13 18.96
CA PRO A 21 15.30 29.67 20.30
C PRO A 21 16.47 30.65 20.41
N GLU A 22 16.32 31.65 21.24
CA GLU A 22 17.40 32.59 21.60
C GLU A 22 18.54 31.87 22.32
N GLY A 23 19.72 32.49 22.30
CA GLY A 23 20.91 31.92 22.95
C GLY A 23 20.72 31.81 24.45
N LYS A 24 20.70 30.57 24.95
CA LYS A 24 20.62 30.19 26.36
C LYS A 24 21.77 29.25 26.68
N PHE A 25 22.03 29.04 27.97
CA PHE A 25 22.90 27.94 28.39
C PHE A 25 22.23 26.60 28.09
N TRP A 26 23.00 25.52 27.94
CA TRP A 26 22.50 24.21 27.51
C TRP A 26 21.48 23.59 28.48
N ASP A 27 21.58 23.87 29.75
CA ASP A 27 20.68 23.45 30.81
C ASP A 27 19.35 24.22 30.87
N GLU A 28 19.29 25.39 30.24
CA GLU A 28 18.09 26.24 30.20
C GLU A 28 17.15 25.91 29.01
N TYR A 29 17.60 25.10 28.04
CA TYR A 29 16.76 24.72 26.93
C TYR A 29 15.72 23.69 27.34
N THR A 30 14.46 23.98 27.01
CA THR A 30 13.43 22.97 27.06
C THR A 30 13.69 21.89 26.01
N ARG A 31 13.07 20.70 26.18
CA ARG A 31 13.15 19.60 25.22
C ARG A 31 12.87 20.05 23.77
N ASP A 32 11.79 20.81 23.59
CA ASP A 32 11.34 21.23 22.25
C ASP A 32 12.25 22.33 21.66
N GLU A 33 12.71 23.26 22.48
CA GLU A 33 13.70 24.27 22.05
C GLU A 33 15.00 23.61 21.60
N LEU A 34 15.43 22.56 22.31
CA LEU A 34 16.64 21.82 21.95
C LEU A 34 16.46 21.08 20.61
N ILE A 35 15.30 20.47 20.39
CA ILE A 35 14.97 19.83 19.11
C ILE A 35 15.03 20.87 17.97
N ILE A 36 14.35 22.01 18.13
CA ILE A 36 14.30 23.07 17.11
C ILE A 36 15.70 23.60 16.84
N LYS A 37 16.52 23.80 17.85
CA LYS A 37 17.91 24.26 17.71
C LYS A 37 18.76 23.33 16.85
N PHE A 38 18.53 22.02 16.91
CA PHE A 38 19.29 21.04 16.14
C PHE A 38 18.63 20.59 14.83
N MET A 39 17.43 21.09 14.47
CA MET A 39 16.85 20.83 13.15
C MET A 39 17.75 21.20 11.96
N PRO A 40 18.49 22.33 11.95
CA PRO A 40 19.44 22.63 10.88
C PRO A 40 20.57 21.62 10.75
N LEU A 41 20.96 20.96 11.86
CA LEU A 41 21.93 19.87 11.82
C LEU A 41 21.38 18.66 11.07
N VAL A 42 20.08 18.33 11.28
CA VAL A 42 19.40 17.25 10.56
C VAL A 42 19.39 17.51 9.06
N GLU A 43 19.02 18.72 8.63
CA GLU A 43 19.05 19.13 7.23
C GLU A 43 20.44 18.95 6.61
N ASN A 44 21.47 19.45 7.28
CA ASN A 44 22.86 19.32 6.83
C ASN A 44 23.33 17.88 6.72
N LEU A 45 22.86 17.01 7.61
CA LEU A 45 23.18 15.59 7.57
C LEU A 45 22.38 14.86 6.48
N ALA A 46 21.09 15.16 6.32
CA ALA A 46 20.24 14.58 5.29
C ALA A 46 20.77 14.87 3.88
N ARG A 47 21.27 16.09 3.64
CA ARG A 47 21.88 16.46 2.36
C ARG A 47 23.12 15.66 1.96
N LYS A 48 23.77 14.99 2.92
CA LYS A 48 24.92 14.12 2.65
C LYS A 48 24.48 12.76 2.08
N PHE A 49 23.21 12.43 2.18
CA PHE A 49 22.65 11.22 1.58
C PHE A 49 22.23 11.52 0.14
N SER A 50 22.56 10.61 -0.76
CA SER A 50 22.11 10.70 -2.15
C SER A 50 20.60 10.48 -2.21
N THR A 51 19.93 11.33 -3.00
CA THR A 51 18.49 11.22 -3.30
C THR A 51 18.25 10.69 -4.72
N SER A 52 19.24 10.01 -5.32
CA SER A 52 19.06 9.29 -6.58
C SER A 52 18.17 8.06 -6.36
N ASP A 53 17.48 7.64 -7.41
CA ASP A 53 16.63 6.44 -7.36
C ASP A 53 17.41 5.18 -6.96
N GLN A 54 18.69 5.13 -7.31
CA GLN A 54 19.58 4.04 -6.94
C GLN A 54 19.93 4.00 -5.44
N ALA A 55 20.04 5.16 -4.79
CA ALA A 55 20.46 5.24 -3.39
C ALA A 55 19.28 5.28 -2.42
N SER A 56 18.40 6.27 -2.54
CA SER A 56 17.25 6.49 -1.65
C SER A 56 15.93 5.95 -2.18
N GLY A 57 15.93 5.38 -3.40
CA GLY A 57 14.73 4.84 -4.02
C GLY A 57 13.65 5.91 -4.16
N VAL A 58 12.47 5.65 -3.63
CA VAL A 58 11.32 6.57 -3.68
C VAL A 58 11.43 7.76 -2.72
N LEU A 59 12.35 7.71 -1.74
CA LEU A 59 12.47 8.74 -0.71
C LEU A 59 13.05 10.04 -1.26
N SER A 60 12.37 11.14 -1.00
CA SER A 60 12.85 12.50 -1.29
C SER A 60 13.75 13.04 -0.17
N ILE A 61 14.37 14.20 -0.39
CA ILE A 61 15.16 14.87 0.66
C ILE A 61 14.27 15.26 1.86
N ASN A 62 13.02 15.64 1.63
CA ASN A 62 12.09 15.98 2.69
C ASN A 62 11.76 14.76 3.57
N ASP A 63 11.61 13.58 2.97
CA ASP A 63 11.41 12.34 3.71
C ASP A 63 12.63 12.03 4.59
N LEU A 64 13.85 12.19 4.05
CA LEU A 64 15.08 11.99 4.82
C LEU A 64 15.22 12.99 5.98
N ILE A 65 14.80 14.25 5.77
CA ILE A 65 14.78 15.26 6.83
C ILE A 65 13.76 14.87 7.90
N GLN A 66 12.55 14.44 7.55
CA GLN A 66 11.53 14.02 8.50
C GLN A 66 11.97 12.81 9.33
N GLU A 67 12.53 11.80 8.70
CA GLU A 67 13.09 10.64 9.39
C GLU A 67 14.28 11.04 10.30
N GLY A 68 15.10 11.97 9.85
CA GLY A 68 16.17 12.56 10.65
C GLY A 68 15.64 13.34 11.86
N ASN A 69 14.56 14.11 11.71
CA ASN A 69 13.91 14.84 12.80
C ASN A 69 13.28 13.87 13.82
N SER A 70 12.65 12.79 13.36
CA SER A 70 12.18 11.72 14.25
C SER A 70 13.33 11.12 15.06
N GLY A 71 14.47 10.82 14.39
CA GLY A 71 15.67 10.34 15.04
C GLY A 71 16.29 11.34 16.02
N LEU A 72 16.25 12.64 15.73
CA LEU A 72 16.68 13.72 16.62
C LEU A 72 15.80 13.75 17.88
N THR A 73 14.49 13.72 17.74
CA THR A 73 13.53 13.74 18.87
C THR A 73 13.81 12.59 19.83
N ILE A 74 13.91 11.36 19.30
CA ILE A 74 14.23 10.17 20.12
C ILE A 74 15.63 10.29 20.77
N ALA A 75 16.58 10.92 20.08
CA ALA A 75 17.91 11.10 20.63
C ALA A 75 17.95 12.13 21.78
N VAL A 76 17.18 13.21 21.67
CA VAL A 76 17.03 14.22 22.74
C VAL A 76 16.41 13.61 23.97
N ASP A 77 15.38 12.76 23.82
CA ASP A 77 14.73 12.06 24.94
C ASP A 77 15.67 11.08 25.66
N LYS A 78 16.74 10.66 25.02
CA LYS A 78 17.75 9.74 25.56
C LYS A 78 19.06 10.42 25.96
N LEU A 79 19.07 11.74 26.09
CA LEU A 79 20.24 12.47 26.55
C LEU A 79 20.50 12.17 28.04
N ASP A 80 21.75 11.86 28.34
CA ASP A 80 22.26 11.75 29.71
C ASP A 80 23.04 13.01 30.02
N TRP A 81 22.39 13.92 30.74
CA TRP A 81 22.97 15.22 31.09
C TRP A 81 24.17 15.08 32.00
N ASN A 82 24.23 14.07 32.91
CA ASN A 82 25.38 13.84 33.77
C ASN A 82 26.65 13.50 32.97
N GLN A 83 26.50 12.80 31.86
CA GLN A 83 27.65 12.52 30.97
C GLN A 83 28.08 13.75 30.17
N LEU A 84 27.12 14.63 29.80
CA LEU A 84 27.42 15.86 29.07
C LEU A 84 28.16 16.88 29.94
N ASP A 85 27.75 17.07 31.19
CA ASP A 85 28.35 18.02 32.14
C ASP A 85 29.80 17.65 32.45
N ASN A 86 30.17 16.38 32.40
CA ASN A 86 31.55 15.91 32.59
C ASN A 86 32.43 16.03 31.34
N SER A 87 31.92 16.57 30.21
CA SER A 87 32.69 16.73 28.99
C SER A 87 33.35 18.11 28.90
N ASP A 88 34.56 18.16 28.32
CA ASP A 88 35.31 19.42 28.13
C ASP A 88 34.60 20.42 27.22
N ASP A 89 33.78 19.91 26.25
CA ASP A 89 32.99 20.71 25.33
C ASP A 89 31.62 20.06 25.12
N ILE A 90 30.64 20.59 25.85
CA ILE A 90 29.25 20.11 25.83
C ILE A 90 28.66 20.19 24.44
N GLU A 91 28.89 21.28 23.71
CA GLU A 91 28.31 21.48 22.38
C GLU A 91 28.83 20.46 21.37
N LYS A 92 30.14 20.22 21.35
CA LYS A 92 30.78 19.24 20.46
C LYS A 92 30.35 17.82 20.76
N THR A 93 30.28 17.48 22.05
CA THR A 93 29.82 16.15 22.51
C THR A 93 28.37 15.91 22.13
N LEU A 94 27.50 16.90 22.37
CA LEU A 94 26.09 16.85 22.03
C LEU A 94 25.87 16.73 20.50
N LYS A 95 26.54 17.57 19.71
CA LYS A 95 26.51 17.48 18.23
C LYS A 95 26.99 16.12 17.71
N SER A 96 28.03 15.57 18.31
CA SER A 96 28.57 14.25 17.94
C SER A 96 27.56 13.14 18.23
N PHE A 97 26.99 13.15 19.42
CA PHE A 97 25.96 12.18 19.82
C PHE A 97 24.73 12.23 18.92
N LEU A 98 24.14 13.43 18.75
CA LEU A 98 22.96 13.64 17.92
C LEU A 98 23.23 13.26 16.45
N SER A 99 24.38 13.67 15.90
CA SER A 99 24.75 13.35 14.51
C SER A 99 24.81 11.85 14.26
N LYS A 100 25.31 11.07 15.20
CA LYS A 100 25.38 9.61 15.08
C LYS A 100 24.00 8.97 15.07
N ARG A 101 23.09 9.45 15.92
CA ARG A 101 21.71 8.96 16.01
C ARG A 101 20.88 9.36 14.79
N ILE A 102 20.96 10.61 14.35
CA ILE A 102 20.29 11.15 13.16
C ILE A 102 20.71 10.36 11.91
N LYS A 103 21.99 10.18 11.68
CA LYS A 103 22.51 9.39 10.55
C LYS A 103 22.01 7.93 10.59
N GLY A 104 21.95 7.36 11.79
CA GLY A 104 21.43 6.00 11.98
C GLY A 104 19.95 5.90 11.64
N ALA A 105 19.14 6.89 12.04
CA ALA A 105 17.71 6.95 11.71
C ALA A 105 17.48 7.08 10.20
N ILE A 106 18.16 8.03 9.53
CA ILE A 106 18.06 8.22 8.08
C ILE A 106 18.45 6.95 7.31
N ARG A 107 19.56 6.30 7.69
CA ARG A 107 19.97 5.03 7.04
C ARG A 107 18.93 3.95 7.18
N ARG A 108 18.37 3.79 8.37
CA ARG A 108 17.34 2.79 8.64
C ARG A 108 16.06 3.07 7.86
N ALA A 109 15.67 4.35 7.76
CA ALA A 109 14.53 4.77 6.95
C ALA A 109 14.73 4.42 5.47
N ILE A 110 15.94 4.70 4.92
CA ILE A 110 16.29 4.30 3.55
C ILE A 110 16.20 2.77 3.39
N ASP A 111 16.76 2.01 4.33
CA ASP A 111 16.77 0.55 4.26
C ASP A 111 15.36 -0.05 4.25
N ILE A 112 14.41 0.58 4.96
CA ILE A 112 13.03 0.10 5.10
C ILE A 112 12.13 0.58 3.96
N ASN A 113 12.27 1.84 3.56
CA ASN A 113 11.25 2.54 2.75
C ASN A 113 11.74 2.93 1.35
N ARG A 114 12.90 2.45 0.91
CA ARG A 114 13.49 2.89 -0.37
C ARG A 114 12.77 2.36 -1.60
N GLY A 115 12.05 1.27 -1.51
CA GLY A 115 11.43 0.61 -2.65
C GLY A 115 10.17 -0.17 -2.31
N ASP A 116 9.51 -0.63 -3.35
CA ASP A 116 8.27 -1.39 -3.24
C ASP A 116 8.50 -2.76 -2.61
N ILE A 117 9.67 -3.37 -2.88
CA ILE A 117 10.03 -4.67 -2.32
C ILE A 117 11.00 -4.46 -1.15
N LYS A 118 10.55 -4.85 0.04
CA LYS A 118 11.37 -4.75 1.25
C LYS A 118 12.42 -5.86 1.31
N ILE A 119 13.70 -5.45 1.33
CA ILE A 119 14.82 -6.36 1.54
C ILE A 119 15.08 -6.49 3.04
N PRO A 120 15.18 -7.71 3.60
CA PRO A 120 15.54 -7.93 4.99
C PRO A 120 16.93 -7.33 5.32
N GLU A 121 17.07 -6.75 6.53
CA GLU A 121 18.29 -6.07 6.97
C GLU A 121 19.55 -6.95 6.85
N ASN A 122 19.43 -8.26 7.17
CA ASN A 122 20.52 -9.20 7.03
C ASN A 122 21.05 -9.31 5.58
N LYS A 123 20.15 -9.22 4.59
CA LYS A 123 20.53 -9.21 3.17
C LYS A 123 21.17 -7.89 2.77
N LEU A 124 20.67 -6.77 3.27
CA LEU A 124 21.30 -5.46 3.05
C LEU A 124 22.72 -5.40 3.61
N ILE A 125 22.96 -6.00 4.77
CA ILE A 125 24.31 -6.12 5.35
C ILE A 125 25.21 -6.98 4.45
N GLN A 126 24.68 -8.10 3.90
CA GLN A 126 25.42 -8.95 2.97
C GLN A 126 25.78 -8.20 1.66
N ILE A 127 24.83 -7.46 1.10
CA ILE A 127 25.04 -6.62 -0.10
C ILE A 127 26.16 -5.60 0.15
N ARG A 128 26.12 -4.91 1.28
CA ARG A 128 27.15 -3.91 1.64
C ARG A 128 28.54 -4.52 1.85
N LYS A 129 28.62 -5.78 2.32
CA LYS A 129 29.88 -6.48 2.51
C LYS A 129 30.45 -7.03 1.20
N ASN A 130 29.59 -7.37 0.24
CA ASN A 130 29.95 -8.01 -1.01
C ASN A 130 29.48 -7.15 -2.22
N PRO A 131 30.08 -5.96 -2.44
CA PRO A 131 29.64 -5.05 -3.52
C PRO A 131 29.93 -5.60 -4.94
N ASN A 132 30.73 -6.67 -5.05
CA ASN A 132 31.09 -7.29 -6.32
C ASN A 132 30.26 -8.54 -6.66
N ASP A 133 29.25 -8.86 -5.84
CA ASP A 133 28.34 -9.96 -6.12
C ASP A 133 27.17 -9.43 -6.96
N ASP A 134 27.22 -9.74 -8.27
CA ASP A 134 26.22 -9.25 -9.23
C ASP A 134 24.78 -9.64 -8.87
N LYS A 135 24.57 -10.82 -8.30
CA LYS A 135 23.23 -11.28 -7.88
C LYS A 135 22.70 -10.47 -6.71
N LEU A 136 23.52 -10.19 -5.72
CA LEU A 136 23.14 -9.36 -4.57
C LEU A 136 22.94 -7.91 -4.98
N VAL A 137 23.76 -7.40 -5.88
CA VAL A 137 23.65 -6.03 -6.43
C VAL A 137 22.37 -5.91 -7.26
N ALA A 138 22.08 -6.89 -8.13
CA ALA A 138 20.84 -6.93 -8.91
C ALA A 138 19.60 -6.95 -8.00
N LEU A 139 19.59 -7.77 -6.94
CA LEU A 139 18.52 -7.79 -5.95
C LEU A 139 18.28 -6.39 -5.33
N PHE A 140 19.36 -5.68 -5.01
CA PHE A 140 19.29 -4.34 -4.42
C PHE A 140 18.68 -3.33 -5.39
N PHE A 141 19.05 -3.33 -6.66
CA PHE A 141 18.53 -2.39 -7.64
C PHE A 141 17.10 -2.74 -8.08
N ASN A 142 16.79 -4.01 -8.28
CA ASN A 142 15.47 -4.45 -8.71
C ASN A 142 14.39 -4.33 -7.62
N SER A 143 14.78 -4.14 -6.35
CA SER A 143 13.82 -3.94 -5.25
C SER A 143 13.17 -2.55 -5.24
N VAL A 144 13.68 -1.59 -6.01
CA VAL A 144 13.14 -0.21 -6.00
C VAL A 144 11.84 -0.12 -6.79
N PHE A 145 11.82 -0.73 -7.97
CA PHE A 145 10.64 -0.77 -8.84
C PHE A 145 10.58 -2.12 -9.55
N THR A 146 9.38 -2.65 -9.66
CA THR A 146 9.08 -3.83 -10.48
C THR A 146 8.12 -3.41 -11.57
N SER A 147 8.46 -3.65 -12.85
CA SER A 147 7.56 -3.39 -13.95
C SER A 147 6.55 -4.52 -14.09
N TYR A 148 5.29 -4.19 -14.28
CA TYR A 148 4.23 -5.16 -14.61
C TYR A 148 4.44 -5.83 -15.98
N ASP A 149 5.20 -5.17 -16.88
CA ASP A 149 5.52 -5.68 -18.21
C ASP A 149 6.71 -6.65 -18.22
N ASN A 150 7.37 -6.82 -17.08
CA ASN A 150 8.44 -7.81 -16.96
C ASN A 150 7.89 -9.20 -17.24
N VAL A 151 8.49 -9.86 -18.21
CA VAL A 151 8.19 -11.24 -18.57
C VAL A 151 8.87 -12.15 -17.55
N TYR A 152 8.10 -13.07 -16.98
CA TYR A 152 8.64 -14.11 -16.11
C TYR A 152 9.14 -15.26 -17.01
N GLU A 153 10.45 -15.52 -16.97
CA GLU A 153 11.01 -16.72 -17.57
C GLU A 153 10.66 -17.91 -16.65
N GLY A 154 9.50 -18.52 -16.87
CA GLY A 154 9.14 -19.81 -16.28
C GLY A 154 9.82 -20.94 -17.03
N GLU A 155 9.92 -22.12 -16.38
CA GLU A 155 10.46 -23.35 -17.02
C GLU A 155 9.62 -23.85 -18.21
N ASP A 156 8.36 -23.40 -18.32
CA ASP A 156 7.48 -23.62 -19.46
C ASP A 156 7.48 -22.38 -20.34
N ASP A 157 7.53 -22.56 -21.66
CA ASP A 157 7.68 -21.59 -22.76
C ASP A 157 6.58 -20.48 -22.83
N ASP A 158 5.79 -20.34 -21.77
CA ASP A 158 4.77 -19.31 -21.59
C ASP A 158 5.37 -18.03 -20.97
N ASN A 159 5.84 -17.15 -21.85
CA ASN A 159 6.29 -15.79 -21.54
C ASN A 159 5.11 -14.94 -21.06
N GLN A 160 4.62 -15.18 -19.83
CA GLN A 160 3.54 -14.40 -19.23
C GLN A 160 4.09 -13.19 -18.49
N SER A 161 3.57 -12.00 -18.77
CA SER A 161 3.90 -10.82 -18.00
C SER A 161 3.19 -10.85 -16.63
N TRP A 162 3.75 -10.17 -15.64
CA TRP A 162 3.12 -10.01 -14.32
C TRP A 162 1.71 -9.40 -14.43
N ALA A 163 1.49 -8.55 -15.42
CA ALA A 163 0.18 -7.94 -15.69
C ALA A 163 -0.92 -8.98 -15.94
N MET A 164 -0.59 -10.12 -16.56
CA MET A 164 -1.56 -11.20 -16.83
C MET A 164 -1.95 -12.02 -15.59
N GLN A 165 -1.16 -11.94 -14.51
CA GLN A 165 -1.43 -12.64 -13.25
C GLN A 165 -2.26 -11.81 -12.27
N ILE A 166 -2.38 -10.51 -12.50
CA ILE A 166 -3.19 -9.62 -11.66
C ILE A 166 -4.63 -9.75 -12.10
N ALA A 167 -5.49 -10.22 -11.18
CA ALA A 167 -6.93 -10.25 -11.43
C ALA A 167 -7.46 -8.82 -11.63
N ASP A 168 -8.21 -8.63 -12.69
CA ASP A 168 -8.97 -7.40 -12.87
C ASP A 168 -10.19 -7.43 -11.95
N GLU A 169 -10.18 -6.61 -10.92
CA GLU A 169 -11.29 -6.44 -9.97
C GLU A 169 -12.27 -5.35 -10.42
N SER A 170 -12.03 -4.72 -11.57
CA SER A 170 -12.98 -3.77 -12.13
C SER A 170 -14.28 -4.49 -12.46
N GLU A 171 -15.41 -3.89 -12.06
CA GLU A 171 -16.72 -4.43 -12.45
C GLU A 171 -16.83 -4.43 -13.98
N PRO A 172 -16.94 -5.61 -14.62
CA PRO A 172 -17.11 -5.67 -16.05
C PRO A 172 -18.51 -5.15 -16.35
N TYR A 173 -18.59 -3.96 -16.93
CA TYR A 173 -19.84 -3.37 -17.41
C TYR A 173 -20.80 -2.84 -16.33
N ASN A 174 -21.90 -2.28 -16.78
CA ASN A 174 -22.97 -1.80 -15.92
C ASN A 174 -23.83 -2.98 -15.43
N ILE A 175 -23.37 -3.64 -14.33
CA ILE A 175 -24.06 -4.79 -13.71
C ILE A 175 -25.53 -4.47 -13.45
N ASN A 176 -25.85 -3.23 -13.07
CA ASN A 176 -27.25 -2.85 -12.83
C ASN A 176 -28.10 -2.91 -14.09
N LEU A 177 -27.56 -2.44 -15.23
CA LEU A 177 -28.27 -2.49 -16.50
C LEU A 177 -28.47 -3.93 -16.97
N MET A 178 -27.44 -4.77 -16.85
CA MET A 178 -27.53 -6.19 -17.16
C MET A 178 -28.55 -6.90 -16.27
N ASN A 179 -28.56 -6.64 -14.98
CA ASN A 179 -29.54 -7.22 -14.07
C ASN A 179 -30.97 -6.82 -14.41
N VAL A 180 -31.21 -5.55 -14.75
CA VAL A 180 -32.53 -5.08 -15.19
C VAL A 180 -32.98 -5.82 -16.46
N TYR A 181 -32.09 -5.97 -17.43
CA TYR A 181 -32.38 -6.71 -18.66
C TYR A 181 -32.68 -8.19 -18.39
N LEU A 182 -31.87 -8.87 -17.60
CA LEU A 182 -32.09 -10.25 -17.20
C LEU A 182 -33.41 -10.45 -16.47
N LEU A 183 -33.76 -9.53 -15.57
CA LEU A 183 -35.04 -9.55 -14.89
C LEU A 183 -36.23 -9.38 -15.85
N GLY A 184 -36.07 -8.60 -16.92
CA GLY A 184 -37.03 -8.47 -17.99
C GLY A 184 -37.27 -9.81 -18.71
N LEU A 185 -36.20 -10.44 -19.20
CA LEU A 185 -36.22 -11.74 -19.87
C LEU A 185 -36.81 -12.85 -18.95
N MET A 186 -36.43 -12.85 -17.69
CA MET A 186 -36.95 -13.81 -16.71
C MET A 186 -38.46 -13.66 -16.51
N LYS A 187 -38.99 -12.44 -16.53
CA LYS A 187 -40.45 -12.21 -16.40
C LYS A 187 -41.20 -12.67 -17.62
N GLU A 188 -40.61 -12.61 -18.78
CA GLU A 188 -41.23 -13.00 -20.06
C GLU A 188 -41.30 -14.53 -20.23
N HIS A 189 -40.23 -15.25 -19.87
CA HIS A 189 -40.06 -16.66 -20.18
C HIS A 189 -40.27 -17.61 -19.02
N LEU A 190 -40.27 -17.14 -17.76
CA LEU A 190 -40.35 -17.99 -16.59
C LEU A 190 -41.69 -17.88 -15.85
N THR A 191 -42.08 -18.98 -15.21
CA THR A 191 -43.21 -18.96 -14.26
C THR A 191 -42.85 -18.10 -13.03
N PRO A 192 -43.86 -17.56 -12.31
CA PRO A 192 -43.60 -16.73 -11.13
C PRO A 192 -42.73 -17.41 -10.05
N LYS A 193 -42.86 -18.73 -9.89
CA LYS A 193 -42.02 -19.49 -8.96
C LYS A 193 -40.59 -19.60 -9.39
N GLN A 194 -40.36 -19.92 -10.66
CA GLN A 194 -39.02 -19.97 -11.26
C GLN A 194 -38.33 -18.62 -11.23
N TYR A 195 -39.06 -17.54 -11.54
CA TYR A 195 -38.58 -16.17 -11.47
C TYR A 195 -38.07 -15.83 -10.06
N HIS A 196 -38.87 -16.05 -9.02
CA HIS A 196 -38.44 -15.73 -7.66
C HIS A 196 -37.28 -16.60 -7.18
N VAL A 197 -37.27 -17.89 -7.55
CA VAL A 197 -36.13 -18.78 -7.20
C VAL A 197 -34.82 -18.29 -7.82
N LEU A 198 -34.79 -17.93 -9.11
CA LEU A 198 -33.58 -17.44 -9.76
C LEU A 198 -33.16 -16.07 -9.21
N ARG A 199 -34.11 -15.12 -9.14
CA ARG A 199 -33.89 -13.78 -8.61
C ARG A 199 -33.17 -13.78 -7.26
N MET A 200 -33.71 -14.55 -6.29
CA MET A 200 -33.17 -14.64 -4.95
C MET A 200 -31.91 -15.50 -4.86
N SER A 201 -31.75 -16.50 -5.74
CA SER A 201 -30.56 -17.36 -5.75
C SER A 201 -29.30 -16.62 -6.22
N TYR A 202 -29.46 -15.67 -7.15
CA TYR A 202 -28.36 -14.90 -7.74
C TYR A 202 -28.23 -13.50 -7.12
N GLY A 203 -29.29 -12.98 -6.49
CA GLY A 203 -29.28 -11.64 -5.90
C GLY A 203 -29.34 -10.53 -6.96
N LEU A 204 -30.18 -10.66 -7.98
CA LEU A 204 -30.19 -9.76 -9.14
C LEU A 204 -30.65 -8.34 -8.80
N ASP A 205 -31.64 -8.20 -7.90
CA ASP A 205 -32.16 -6.91 -7.39
C ASP A 205 -32.47 -6.97 -5.89
N CYS A 206 -31.98 -8.00 -5.23
CA CYS A 206 -32.11 -8.24 -3.80
C CYS A 206 -30.88 -8.97 -3.28
N ASP A 207 -30.74 -9.08 -1.96
CA ASP A 207 -29.68 -9.86 -1.35
C ASP A 207 -29.81 -11.35 -1.70
N LYS A 208 -28.66 -11.98 -1.95
CA LYS A 208 -28.60 -13.42 -2.24
C LYS A 208 -29.09 -14.21 -1.05
N ALA A 209 -30.13 -15.01 -1.25
CA ALA A 209 -30.77 -15.82 -0.20
C ALA A 209 -30.34 -17.29 -0.22
N SER A 210 -30.38 -17.93 0.94
CA SER A 210 -30.11 -19.35 1.03
C SER A 210 -31.30 -20.19 0.46
N ALA A 211 -31.01 -21.41 -0.02
CA ALA A 211 -32.05 -22.26 -0.57
C ALA A 211 -33.21 -22.57 0.44
N ARG A 212 -32.92 -22.52 1.75
CA ARG A 212 -33.91 -22.67 2.81
C ARG A 212 -34.85 -21.46 2.91
N ASP A 213 -34.31 -20.26 2.76
CA ASP A 213 -35.07 -19.02 2.83
C ASP A 213 -35.93 -18.85 1.57
N ILE A 214 -35.36 -19.21 0.41
CA ILE A 214 -36.10 -19.25 -0.87
C ILE A 214 -37.28 -20.24 -0.77
N ALA A 215 -37.05 -21.42 -0.22
CA ALA A 215 -38.12 -22.41 -0.03
C ALA A 215 -39.28 -21.88 0.84
N LYS A 216 -38.94 -21.16 1.92
CA LYS A 216 -39.95 -20.50 2.77
C LYS A 216 -40.74 -19.44 2.00
N TYR A 217 -40.04 -18.60 1.21
CA TYR A 217 -40.66 -17.54 0.42
C TYR A 217 -41.62 -18.09 -0.64
N VAL A 218 -41.24 -19.18 -1.30
CA VAL A 218 -42.05 -19.82 -2.38
C VAL A 218 -43.06 -20.81 -1.80
N ASN A 219 -43.23 -20.90 -0.46
CA ASN A 219 -44.15 -21.79 0.25
C ASN A 219 -43.90 -23.28 -0.02
N ILE A 220 -42.64 -23.71 -0.07
CA ILE A 220 -42.27 -25.13 -0.17
C ILE A 220 -41.99 -25.67 1.24
N THR A 221 -42.89 -26.41 1.81
CA THR A 221 -42.85 -26.87 3.23
C THR A 221 -42.40 -28.32 3.42
N VAL A 222 -41.83 -28.96 2.42
CA VAL A 222 -41.40 -30.36 2.44
C VAL A 222 -39.99 -30.53 2.99
N SER A 223 -39.70 -31.68 3.61
CA SER A 223 -38.35 -32.01 4.11
C SER A 223 -37.23 -31.93 3.04
N THR A 224 -37.61 -32.09 1.78
CA THR A 224 -36.74 -32.00 0.58
C THR A 224 -36.73 -30.62 -0.09
N ALA A 225 -37.20 -29.57 0.59
CA ALA A 225 -37.37 -28.24 0.04
C ALA A 225 -36.09 -27.68 -0.66
N VAL A 226 -34.91 -27.92 -0.12
CA VAL A 226 -33.62 -27.50 -0.70
C VAL A 226 -33.36 -28.18 -2.05
N VAL A 227 -33.70 -29.46 -2.18
CA VAL A 227 -33.54 -30.22 -3.43
C VAL A 227 -34.52 -29.70 -4.48
N ILE A 228 -35.79 -29.45 -4.07
CA ILE A 228 -36.82 -28.91 -4.97
C ILE A 228 -36.42 -27.50 -5.47
N VAL A 229 -35.89 -26.63 -4.62
CA VAL A 229 -35.37 -25.30 -5.03
C VAL A 229 -34.25 -25.45 -6.04
N SER A 230 -33.34 -26.39 -5.84
CA SER A 230 -32.25 -26.66 -6.78
C SER A 230 -32.74 -27.20 -8.12
N GLN A 231 -33.78 -28.02 -8.09
CA GLN A 231 -34.39 -28.52 -9.30
C GLN A 231 -35.13 -27.43 -10.08
N ILE A 232 -35.95 -26.61 -9.41
CA ILE A 232 -36.64 -25.47 -10.02
C ILE A 232 -35.62 -24.49 -10.62
N LYS A 233 -34.50 -24.23 -9.93
CA LYS A 233 -33.43 -23.41 -10.44
C LYS A 233 -32.86 -23.95 -11.74
N LYS A 234 -32.61 -25.26 -11.83
CA LYS A 234 -32.08 -25.90 -13.02
C LYS A 234 -33.07 -25.82 -14.17
N GLU A 235 -34.33 -26.16 -13.92
CA GLU A 235 -35.42 -26.09 -14.92
C GLU A 235 -35.61 -24.67 -15.46
N ALA A 236 -35.49 -23.67 -14.58
CA ALA A 236 -35.58 -22.26 -14.98
C ALA A 236 -34.41 -21.82 -15.89
N ILE A 237 -33.17 -22.28 -15.59
CA ILE A 237 -32.01 -22.02 -16.43
C ILE A 237 -32.14 -22.70 -17.78
N ASP A 238 -32.56 -23.97 -17.80
CA ASP A 238 -32.78 -24.75 -19.03
C ASP A 238 -33.87 -24.08 -19.92
N CYS A 239 -34.90 -23.53 -19.29
CA CYS A 239 -35.97 -22.79 -19.98
C CYS A 239 -35.43 -21.48 -20.61
N LEU A 240 -34.60 -20.74 -19.90
CA LEU A 240 -33.97 -19.53 -20.45
C LEU A 240 -33.03 -19.85 -21.60
N ILE A 241 -32.20 -20.87 -21.47
CA ILE A 241 -31.29 -21.31 -22.53
C ILE A 241 -32.05 -21.72 -23.82
N ALA A 242 -33.21 -22.33 -23.65
CA ALA A 242 -34.03 -22.76 -24.78
C ALA A 242 -34.76 -21.61 -25.50
N ASN A 243 -35.06 -20.50 -24.81
CA ASN A 243 -35.92 -19.45 -25.32
C ASN A 243 -35.20 -18.13 -25.58
N VAL A 244 -34.00 -17.93 -25.00
CA VAL A 244 -33.23 -16.70 -25.18
C VAL A 244 -31.99 -16.95 -26.01
N ASP A 245 -31.82 -16.19 -27.08
CA ASP A 245 -30.60 -16.27 -27.90
C ASP A 245 -29.43 -15.67 -27.13
N ALA A 246 -28.32 -16.42 -27.08
CA ALA A 246 -27.09 -15.98 -26.40
C ALA A 246 -26.56 -14.63 -26.95
N THR A 247 -26.78 -14.36 -28.25
CA THR A 247 -26.38 -13.09 -28.88
C THR A 247 -27.08 -11.89 -28.28
N GLN A 248 -28.33 -12.04 -27.78
CA GLN A 248 -29.06 -10.94 -27.17
C GLN A 248 -28.48 -10.52 -25.80
N VAL A 249 -27.72 -11.40 -25.15
CA VAL A 249 -27.10 -11.13 -23.82
C VAL A 249 -25.65 -10.64 -23.98
N ILE A 250 -24.94 -11.10 -25.02
CA ILE A 250 -23.55 -10.74 -25.29
C ILE A 250 -23.38 -9.24 -25.50
N ASP A 251 -24.34 -8.54 -26.10
CA ASP A 251 -24.27 -7.08 -26.31
C ASP A 251 -24.35 -6.29 -25.02
N TYR A 252 -24.67 -6.91 -23.90
CA TYR A 252 -24.73 -6.32 -22.55
C TYR A 252 -23.64 -6.85 -21.60
N LEU A 253 -22.80 -7.77 -22.06
CA LEU A 253 -21.63 -8.31 -21.37
C LEU A 253 -20.36 -7.62 -21.87
#